data_6b31cb99c960c2d264c21f94a89e0a4c
#
_entry.id   6b31cb99c960c2d264c21f94a89e0a4c
#
_cell.length_a   1.000
_cell.length_b   1.000
_cell.length_c   1.000
_cell.angle_alpha   90.00
_cell.angle_beta   90.00
_cell.angle_gamma   90.00
#
_symmetry.space_group_name_H-M   'P 1'
#
loop_
_entity.id
_entity.type
_entity.pdbx_description
1 polymer ?
#
loop_
_entity_poly.entity_id
_entity_poly.type
_entity_poly.pdbx_seq_one_letter_code
_entity_poly.pdbx_strand_id
1 'polypeptide(L)'
;MSKRIKLSLIMAALVVAFIIAFQAFTIHNMKNAQEEQFCSHIANAAQSFGEYKETGYDFMYENALMELHTASGIARLLEDDPAYKGLHGVLLSIVGSHHSFPEDLALFTDELYAILNHFSVNFDTEDLYGKLKDIDNTLTDMLLNRAVKVN
;
A
#
# COMPACT_ATOMS: atom_id res chain seq x y z
N MET A 1 -35.54 6.74 -43.02
CA MET A 1 -34.22 7.26 -42.59
C MET A 1 -33.25 7.14 -43.74
N SER A 2 -32.62 8.25 -44.17
CA SER A 2 -31.73 8.22 -45.35
C SER A 2 -30.46 7.41 -45.07
N LYS A 3 -29.85 6.82 -46.11
CA LYS A 3 -28.60 6.05 -46.00
C LYS A 3 -27.48 6.87 -45.31
N ARG A 4 -27.45 8.20 -45.53
CA ARG A 4 -26.48 9.11 -44.92
C ARG A 4 -26.65 9.23 -43.42
N ILE A 5 -27.89 9.29 -42.91
CA ILE A 5 -28.17 9.36 -41.45
C ILE A 5 -27.78 8.05 -40.77
N LYS A 6 -28.04 6.89 -41.38
CA LYS A 6 -27.59 5.59 -40.85
C LYS A 6 -26.08 5.49 -40.77
N LEU A 7 -25.37 5.93 -41.81
CA LEU A 7 -23.90 5.92 -41.81
C LEU A 7 -23.31 6.84 -40.76
N SER A 8 -23.87 8.05 -40.58
CA SER A 8 -23.43 9.00 -39.53
C SER A 8 -23.65 8.45 -38.13
N LEU A 9 -24.76 7.74 -37.86
CA LEU A 9 -25.02 7.10 -36.59
C LEU A 9 -24.04 5.95 -36.32
N ILE A 10 -23.72 5.15 -37.32
CA ILE A 10 -22.73 4.06 -37.18
C ILE A 10 -21.35 4.64 -36.86
N MET A 11 -20.92 5.68 -37.55
CA MET A 11 -19.63 6.33 -37.31
C MET A 11 -19.59 6.96 -35.91
N ALA A 12 -20.66 7.62 -35.46
CA ALA A 12 -20.74 8.15 -34.10
C ALA A 12 -20.64 7.04 -33.02
N ALA A 13 -21.34 5.92 -33.23
CA ALA A 13 -21.26 4.77 -32.32
C ALA A 13 -19.86 4.16 -32.27
N LEU A 14 -19.16 4.06 -33.40
CA LEU A 14 -17.77 3.58 -33.45
C LEU A 14 -16.81 4.52 -32.70
N VAL A 15 -16.96 5.83 -32.84
CA VAL A 15 -16.13 6.81 -32.11
C VAL A 15 -16.37 6.69 -30.60
N VAL A 16 -17.61 6.59 -30.15
CA VAL A 16 -17.94 6.41 -28.73
C VAL A 16 -17.36 5.10 -28.21
N ALA A 17 -17.52 3.99 -28.93
CA ALA A 17 -16.95 2.69 -28.52
C ALA A 17 -15.42 2.75 -28.43
N PHE A 18 -14.75 3.43 -29.36
CA PHE A 18 -13.31 3.63 -29.32
C PHE A 18 -12.86 4.44 -28.09
N ILE A 19 -13.59 5.53 -27.77
CA ILE A 19 -13.29 6.36 -26.58
C ILE A 19 -13.42 5.53 -25.31
N ILE A 20 -14.50 4.73 -25.19
CA ILE A 20 -14.71 3.87 -24.01
C ILE A 20 -13.60 2.82 -23.89
N ALA A 21 -13.23 2.16 -25.00
CA ALA A 21 -12.16 1.17 -25.01
C ALA A 21 -10.80 1.79 -24.65
N PHE A 22 -10.51 2.98 -25.17
CA PHE A 22 -9.27 3.71 -24.86
C PHE A 22 -9.20 4.13 -23.38
N GLN A 23 -10.31 4.61 -22.83
CA GLN A 23 -10.38 4.95 -21.39
C GLN A 23 -10.19 3.72 -20.52
N ALA A 24 -10.85 2.61 -20.82
CA ALA A 24 -10.69 1.36 -20.09
C ALA A 24 -9.25 0.85 -20.12
N PHE A 25 -8.59 0.91 -21.28
CA PHE A 25 -7.18 0.56 -21.44
C PHE A 25 -6.26 1.47 -20.60
N THR A 26 -6.51 2.78 -20.61
CA THR A 26 -5.72 3.75 -19.84
C THR A 26 -5.86 3.50 -18.33
N ILE A 27 -7.09 3.28 -17.85
CA ILE A 27 -7.37 3.00 -16.43
C ILE A 27 -6.67 1.70 -16.01
N HIS A 28 -6.74 0.65 -16.83
CA HIS A 28 -6.08 -0.61 -16.54
C HIS A 28 -4.55 -0.45 -16.44
N ASN A 29 -3.94 0.27 -17.39
CA ASN A 29 -2.49 0.51 -17.35
C ASN A 29 -2.07 1.35 -16.15
N MET A 30 -2.87 2.35 -15.76
CA MET A 30 -2.60 3.16 -14.56
C MET A 30 -2.66 2.29 -13.30
N LYS A 31 -3.66 1.42 -13.19
CA LYS A 31 -3.79 0.50 -12.06
C LYS A 31 -2.58 -0.42 -11.96
N ASN A 32 -2.18 -1.08 -13.05
CA ASN A 32 -1.01 -1.95 -13.06
C ASN A 32 0.27 -1.22 -12.64
N ALA A 33 0.47 0.02 -13.11
CA ALA A 33 1.60 0.84 -12.71
C ALA A 33 1.58 1.20 -11.21
N GLN A 34 0.39 1.45 -10.64
CA GLN A 34 0.25 1.70 -9.20
C GLN A 34 0.53 0.44 -8.37
N GLU A 35 0.07 -0.72 -8.81
CA GLU A 35 0.37 -2.00 -8.17
C GLU A 35 1.88 -2.29 -8.16
N GLU A 36 2.56 -2.09 -9.29
CA GLU A 36 4.01 -2.24 -9.40
C GLU A 36 4.75 -1.27 -8.46
N GLN A 37 4.32 0.00 -8.39
CA GLN A 37 4.89 0.98 -7.47
C GLN A 37 4.66 0.58 -6.02
N PHE A 38 3.46 0.12 -5.66
CA PHE A 38 3.16 -0.37 -4.31
C PHE A 38 4.12 -1.49 -3.92
N CYS A 39 4.25 -2.52 -4.75
CA CYS A 39 5.15 -3.65 -4.51
C CYS A 39 6.62 -3.20 -4.39
N SER A 40 7.05 -2.24 -5.21
CA SER A 40 8.40 -1.69 -5.16
C SER A 40 8.68 -0.99 -3.83
N HIS A 41 7.76 -0.16 -3.34
CA HIS A 41 7.93 0.53 -2.06
C HIS A 41 7.92 -0.44 -0.87
N ILE A 42 7.09 -1.47 -0.89
CA ILE A 42 7.13 -2.52 0.14
C ILE A 42 8.48 -3.28 0.11
N ALA A 43 8.99 -3.61 -1.07
CA ALA A 43 10.30 -4.27 -1.20
C ALA A 43 11.45 -3.38 -0.72
N ASN A 44 11.42 -2.09 -1.03
CA ASN A 44 12.40 -1.12 -0.56
C ASN A 44 12.35 -0.94 0.96
N ALA A 45 11.15 -0.92 1.55
CA ALA A 45 10.99 -0.90 3.01
C ALA A 45 11.60 -2.15 3.65
N ALA A 46 11.35 -3.34 3.09
CA ALA A 46 11.95 -4.59 3.56
C ALA A 46 13.47 -4.53 3.50
N GLN A 47 14.05 -4.09 2.37
CA GLN A 47 15.49 -3.93 2.22
C GLN A 47 16.05 -2.98 3.28
N SER A 48 15.43 -1.81 3.47
CA SER A 48 15.90 -0.80 4.43
C SER A 48 15.84 -1.31 5.87
N PHE A 49 14.80 -2.04 6.28
CA PHE A 49 14.76 -2.70 7.58
C PHE A 49 15.84 -3.79 7.71
N GLY A 50 16.11 -4.56 6.64
CA GLY A 50 17.19 -5.54 6.61
C GLY A 50 18.55 -4.88 6.84
N GLU A 51 18.85 -3.79 6.13
CA GLU A 51 20.08 -3.01 6.28
C GLU A 51 20.20 -2.37 7.67
N TYR A 52 19.10 -1.88 8.24
CA TYR A 52 19.07 -1.39 9.62
C TYR A 52 19.46 -2.49 10.63
N LYS A 53 18.92 -3.69 10.47
CA LYS A 53 19.25 -4.83 11.35
C LYS A 53 20.73 -5.21 11.29
N GLU A 54 21.35 -5.09 10.14
CA GLU A 54 22.76 -5.43 9.94
C GLU A 54 23.71 -4.32 10.43
N THR A 55 23.34 -3.06 10.24
CA THR A 55 24.24 -1.92 10.44
C THR A 55 23.92 -1.09 11.69
N GLY A 56 22.68 -1.11 12.15
CA GLY A 56 22.19 -0.24 13.23
C GLY A 56 22.08 1.24 12.83
N TYR A 57 22.13 1.57 11.53
CA TYR A 57 22.04 2.96 11.10
C TYR A 57 20.59 3.45 11.09
N ASP A 58 20.26 4.37 12.00
CA ASP A 58 18.92 4.96 12.13
C ASP A 58 18.35 5.49 10.82
N PHE A 59 19.20 6.00 9.92
CA PHE A 59 18.80 6.44 8.58
C PHE A 59 18.09 5.34 7.78
N MET A 60 18.52 4.08 7.93
CA MET A 60 17.88 2.95 7.22
C MET A 60 16.50 2.65 7.80
N TYR A 61 16.35 2.78 9.11
CA TYR A 61 15.05 2.65 9.77
C TYR A 61 14.07 3.74 9.30
N GLU A 62 14.50 5.00 9.30
CA GLU A 62 13.71 6.14 8.81
C GLU A 62 13.34 5.99 7.33
N ASN A 63 14.27 5.50 6.52
CA ASN A 63 14.01 5.22 5.10
C ASN A 63 12.94 4.14 4.92
N ALA A 64 12.99 3.07 5.70
CA ALA A 64 11.96 2.03 5.69
C ALA A 64 10.56 2.59 6.01
N LEU A 65 10.45 3.45 7.02
CA LEU A 65 9.20 4.10 7.38
C LEU A 65 8.69 5.05 6.28
N MET A 66 9.58 5.77 5.61
CA MET A 66 9.24 6.64 4.49
C MET A 66 8.70 5.83 3.29
N GLU A 67 9.30 4.68 3.00
CA GLU A 67 8.83 3.76 1.97
C GLU A 67 7.44 3.20 2.31
N LEU A 68 7.20 2.80 3.57
CA LEU A 68 5.87 2.37 4.04
C LEU A 68 4.83 3.49 3.94
N HIS A 69 5.21 4.73 4.28
CA HIS A 69 4.33 5.88 4.13
C HIS A 69 3.94 6.11 2.67
N THR A 70 4.89 5.99 1.75
CA THR A 70 4.65 6.12 0.31
C THR A 70 3.76 4.98 -0.19
N ALA A 71 4.03 3.73 0.21
CA ALA A 71 3.19 2.58 -0.10
C ALA A 71 1.74 2.78 0.39
N SER A 72 1.57 3.34 1.59
CA SER A 72 0.25 3.67 2.13
C SER A 72 -0.52 4.64 1.22
N GLY A 73 0.15 5.68 0.71
CA GLY A 73 -0.45 6.62 -0.25
C GLY A 73 -0.91 5.95 -1.54
N ILE A 74 -0.11 5.00 -2.06
CA ILE A 74 -0.46 4.23 -3.27
C ILE A 74 -1.61 3.25 -2.98
N ALA A 75 -1.57 2.55 -1.84
CA ALA A 75 -2.66 1.65 -1.41
C ALA A 75 -4.01 2.37 -1.35
N ARG A 76 -4.03 3.66 -0.96
CA ARG A 76 -5.22 4.49 -1.00
C ARG A 76 -5.78 4.67 -2.41
N LEU A 77 -4.92 4.79 -3.42
CA LEU A 77 -5.34 4.92 -4.83
C LEU A 77 -5.89 3.60 -5.37
N LEU A 78 -5.53 2.47 -4.76
CA LEU A 78 -5.96 1.12 -5.11
C LEU A 78 -7.12 0.62 -4.25
N GLU A 79 -7.67 1.42 -3.34
CA GLU A 79 -8.64 0.99 -2.31
C GLU A 79 -9.98 0.47 -2.87
N ASP A 80 -10.30 0.82 -4.12
CA ASP A 80 -11.44 0.26 -4.85
C ASP A 80 -11.23 -1.22 -5.22
N ASP A 81 -9.99 -1.71 -5.24
CA ASP A 81 -9.68 -3.12 -5.38
C ASP A 81 -9.76 -3.83 -4.02
N PRO A 82 -10.59 -4.88 -3.89
CA PRO A 82 -10.70 -5.65 -2.65
C PRO A 82 -9.37 -6.15 -2.10
N ALA A 83 -8.38 -6.44 -2.97
CA ALA A 83 -7.04 -6.89 -2.60
C ALA A 83 -6.24 -5.85 -1.78
N TYR A 84 -6.51 -4.55 -1.98
CA TYR A 84 -5.80 -3.45 -1.30
C TYR A 84 -6.61 -2.79 -0.19
N LYS A 85 -7.86 -3.26 0.01
CA LYS A 85 -8.77 -2.66 0.96
C LYS A 85 -8.22 -2.71 2.39
N GLY A 86 -8.14 -1.54 3.00
CA GLY A 86 -7.67 -1.38 4.39
C GLY A 86 -6.14 -1.29 4.54
N LEU A 87 -5.33 -1.66 3.53
CA LEU A 87 -3.87 -1.56 3.59
C LEU A 87 -3.38 -0.13 3.85
N HIS A 88 -4.03 0.87 3.23
CA HIS A 88 -3.71 2.27 3.49
C HIS A 88 -3.79 2.61 4.99
N GLY A 89 -4.91 2.27 5.63
CA GLY A 89 -5.13 2.59 7.05
C GLY A 89 -4.12 1.92 7.97
N VAL A 90 -3.84 0.64 7.76
CA VAL A 90 -2.90 -0.14 8.58
C VAL A 90 -1.48 0.37 8.42
N LEU A 91 -1.00 0.58 7.20
CA LEU A 91 0.34 1.11 6.95
C LEU A 91 0.51 2.51 7.55
N LEU A 92 -0.50 3.37 7.39
CA LEU A 92 -0.46 4.72 7.96
C LEU A 92 -0.46 4.70 9.49
N SER A 93 -1.21 3.79 10.11
CA SER A 93 -1.23 3.60 11.56
C SER A 93 0.13 3.15 12.10
N ILE A 94 0.76 2.18 11.47
CA ILE A 94 2.10 1.70 11.84
C ILE A 94 3.13 2.83 11.75
N VAL A 95 3.17 3.54 10.63
CA VAL A 95 4.09 4.68 10.44
C VAL A 95 3.79 5.80 11.45
N GLY A 96 2.52 6.08 11.73
CA GLY A 96 2.08 7.07 12.71
C GLY A 96 2.52 6.71 14.14
N SER A 97 2.60 5.44 14.47
CA SER A 97 3.07 4.95 15.78
C SER A 97 4.53 5.35 16.05
N HIS A 98 5.37 5.46 15.02
CA HIS A 98 6.76 5.93 15.17
C HIS A 98 6.83 7.36 15.73
N HIS A 99 5.97 8.26 15.28
CA HIS A 99 5.97 9.65 15.76
C HIS A 99 5.52 9.78 17.20
N SER A 100 4.66 8.87 17.67
CA SER A 100 4.09 8.92 19.01
C SER A 100 4.86 8.05 20.00
N PHE A 101 5.36 6.89 19.55
CA PHE A 101 5.97 5.85 20.39
C PHE A 101 7.05 5.08 19.59
N PRO A 102 8.17 5.73 19.25
CA PRO A 102 9.22 5.12 18.41
C PRO A 102 9.81 3.85 19.02
N GLU A 103 9.96 3.80 20.36
CA GLU A 103 10.51 2.64 21.06
C GLU A 103 9.61 1.40 20.94
N ASP A 104 8.28 1.59 20.91
CA ASP A 104 7.35 0.48 20.80
C ASP A 104 7.37 -0.10 19.38
N LEU A 105 7.40 0.76 18.35
CA LEU A 105 7.50 0.30 16.97
C LEU A 105 8.85 -0.39 16.71
N ALA A 106 9.93 0.06 17.32
CA ALA A 106 11.25 -0.56 17.17
C ALA A 106 11.26 -2.04 17.63
N LEU A 107 10.39 -2.43 18.57
CA LEU A 107 10.25 -3.83 19.00
C LEU A 107 9.74 -4.76 17.86
N PHE A 108 9.03 -4.20 16.88
CA PHE A 108 8.46 -4.96 15.76
C PHE A 108 9.34 -4.94 14.49
N THR A 109 10.55 -4.38 14.55
CA THR A 109 11.42 -4.25 13.37
C THR A 109 11.70 -5.60 12.70
N ASP A 110 11.98 -6.64 13.49
CA ASP A 110 12.24 -7.99 12.97
C ASP A 110 11.01 -8.60 12.32
N GLU A 111 9.85 -8.40 12.90
CA GLU A 111 8.57 -8.91 12.41
C GLU A 111 8.15 -8.15 11.14
N LEU A 112 8.25 -6.82 11.15
CA LEU A 112 8.00 -6.00 9.97
C LEU A 112 8.90 -6.41 8.80
N TYR A 113 10.20 -6.57 9.06
CA TYR A 113 11.13 -7.06 8.03
C TYR A 113 10.68 -8.40 7.45
N ALA A 114 10.34 -9.38 8.30
CA ALA A 114 9.94 -10.70 7.86
C ALA A 114 8.64 -10.68 7.01
N ILE A 115 7.65 -9.89 7.43
CA ILE A 115 6.37 -9.74 6.72
C ILE A 115 6.59 -9.09 5.35
N LEU A 116 7.30 -7.96 5.31
CA LEU A 116 7.51 -7.20 4.07
C LEU A 116 8.39 -7.97 3.09
N ASN A 117 9.42 -8.66 3.58
CA ASN A 117 10.27 -9.51 2.75
C ASN A 117 9.51 -10.70 2.19
N HIS A 118 8.62 -11.32 2.98
CA HIS A 118 7.74 -12.38 2.50
C HIS A 118 6.82 -11.88 1.39
N PHE A 119 6.20 -10.73 1.56
CA PHE A 119 5.34 -10.12 0.55
C PHE A 119 6.12 -9.79 -0.73
N SER A 120 7.33 -9.27 -0.65
CA SER A 120 8.14 -8.91 -1.82
C SER A 120 8.44 -10.08 -2.76
N VAL A 121 8.30 -11.32 -2.26
CA VAL A 121 8.49 -12.55 -3.03
C VAL A 121 7.16 -13.13 -3.52
N ASN A 122 6.12 -13.09 -2.69
CA ASN A 122 4.87 -13.80 -2.94
C ASN A 122 3.72 -12.92 -3.44
N PHE A 123 3.79 -11.61 -3.23
CA PHE A 123 2.79 -10.60 -3.64
C PHE A 123 1.37 -10.87 -3.14
N ASP A 124 1.25 -11.53 -1.96
CA ASP A 124 -0.03 -11.83 -1.33
C ASP A 124 -0.47 -10.65 -0.44
N THR A 125 -1.37 -9.82 -0.96
CA THR A 125 -1.88 -8.62 -0.29
C THR A 125 -2.80 -8.94 0.89
N GLU A 126 -3.51 -10.07 0.87
CA GLU A 126 -4.38 -10.50 1.97
C GLU A 126 -3.54 -10.94 3.17
N ASP A 127 -2.49 -11.75 2.93
CA ASP A 127 -1.53 -12.15 3.96
C ASP A 127 -0.78 -10.94 4.53
N LEU A 128 -0.34 -10.02 3.66
CA LEU A 128 0.29 -8.77 4.07
C LEU A 128 -0.63 -7.96 4.99
N TYR A 129 -1.89 -7.75 4.58
CA TYR A 129 -2.86 -7.00 5.37
C TYR A 129 -3.09 -7.65 6.74
N GLY A 130 -3.33 -8.96 6.76
CA GLY A 130 -3.58 -9.71 8.00
C GLY A 130 -2.45 -9.54 9.02
N LYS A 131 -1.22 -9.79 8.60
CA LYS A 131 -0.03 -9.68 9.46
C LYS A 131 0.26 -8.26 9.93
N LEU A 132 0.15 -7.27 9.04
CA LEU A 132 0.32 -5.87 9.43
C LEU A 132 -0.78 -5.42 10.40
N LYS A 133 -2.00 -5.92 10.24
CA LYS A 133 -3.11 -5.62 11.15
C LYS A 133 -2.89 -6.19 12.54
N ASP A 134 -2.26 -7.34 12.67
CA ASP A 134 -1.90 -7.93 13.97
C ASP A 134 -0.88 -7.06 14.71
N ILE A 135 0.14 -6.54 14.00
CA ILE A 135 1.08 -5.57 14.58
C ILE A 135 0.36 -4.29 15.02
N ASP A 136 -0.48 -3.72 14.17
CA ASP A 136 -1.25 -2.50 14.44
C ASP A 136 -2.15 -2.66 15.69
N ASN A 137 -2.82 -3.79 15.83
CA ASN A 137 -3.63 -4.10 16.99
C ASN A 137 -2.78 -4.20 18.26
N THR A 138 -1.62 -4.87 18.19
CA THR A 138 -0.71 -5.02 19.33
C THR A 138 -0.15 -3.67 19.76
N LEU A 139 0.28 -2.82 18.84
CA LEU A 139 0.71 -1.45 19.13
C LEU A 139 -0.41 -0.64 19.80
N THR A 140 -1.63 -0.72 19.28
CA THR A 140 -2.80 -0.05 19.86
C THR A 140 -3.05 -0.50 21.31
N ASP A 141 -3.00 -1.81 21.59
CA ASP A 141 -3.20 -2.35 22.92
C ASP A 141 -2.09 -1.90 23.90
N MET A 142 -0.83 -1.84 23.44
CA MET A 142 0.27 -1.30 24.25
C MET A 142 0.04 0.17 24.64
N LEU A 143 -0.44 0.98 23.70
CA LEU A 143 -0.78 2.39 23.93
C LEU A 143 -1.91 2.56 24.94
N LEU A 144 -3.00 1.80 24.79
CA LEU A 144 -4.14 1.83 25.71
C LEU A 144 -3.73 1.43 27.13
N ASN A 145 -2.90 0.39 27.27
CA ASN A 145 -2.42 -0.07 28.58
C ASN A 145 -1.49 0.94 29.27
N ARG A 146 -0.75 1.76 28.53
CA ARG A 146 0.04 2.86 29.09
C ARG A 146 -0.85 4.01 29.55
N ALA A 147 -1.84 4.39 28.76
CA ALA A 147 -2.76 5.46 29.13
C ALA A 147 -3.55 5.17 30.43
N VAL A 148 -3.91 3.90 30.65
CA VAL A 148 -4.60 3.47 31.89
C VAL A 148 -3.69 3.52 33.12
N LYS A 149 -2.38 3.33 32.98
CA LYS A 149 -1.43 3.34 34.11
C LYS A 149 -1.03 4.74 34.56
N VAL A 150 -1.31 5.78 33.78
CA VAL A 150 -0.96 7.18 34.08
C VAL A 150 -2.10 7.93 34.80
N ASN A 151 -3.32 7.36 34.83
CA ASN A 151 -4.48 7.88 35.56
C ASN A 151 -4.65 7.13 36.88
#